data_9a174303e334abda9048d017340589db
#
_entry.id   9a174303e334abda9048d017340589db
#
_cell.length_a   1.000
_cell.length_b   1.000
_cell.length_c   1.000
_cell.angle_alpha   90.00
_cell.angle_beta   90.00
_cell.angle_gamma   90.00
#
_symmetry.space_group_name_H-M   'P 1'
#
loop_
_entity.id
_entity.type
_entity.pdbx_description
1 polymer ?
#
loop_
_entity_poly.entity_id
_entity_poly.type
_entity_poly.pdbx_seq_one_letter_code
_entity_poly.pdbx_strand_id
1 'polypeptide(L)'
;MIHHIALFQTLPHVDEEKLGQMVIAARVSLVKIPEVAGIRCGKNVDADSPWKFFVALEVDNLERLKQVKADAIYIKFLADVISPNVSEQFLATYEMEHGKNIKFS
;
A
#
# COMPACT_ATOMS: atom_id res chain seq x y z
N MET A 1 -4.90 12.76 -10.36
CA MET A 1 -4.07 12.00 -9.40
C MET A 1 -4.63 10.58 -9.29
N ILE A 2 -3.78 9.61 -9.42
CA ILE A 2 -4.15 8.20 -9.33
C ILE A 2 -3.83 7.70 -7.93
N HIS A 3 -4.78 6.99 -7.32
CA HIS A 3 -4.62 6.35 -6.01
C HIS A 3 -4.72 4.84 -6.18
N HIS A 4 -3.64 4.14 -5.87
CA HIS A 4 -3.59 2.69 -5.91
C HIS A 4 -3.64 2.18 -4.48
N ILE A 5 -4.71 1.46 -4.14
CA ILE A 5 -5.00 1.04 -2.78
C ILE A 5 -4.92 -0.48 -2.71
N ALA A 6 -4.14 -0.98 -1.75
CA ALA A 6 -4.00 -2.41 -1.51
C ALA A 6 -4.38 -2.71 -0.06
N LEU A 7 -5.29 -3.66 0.10
CA LEU A 7 -5.67 -4.21 1.40
C LEU A 7 -5.13 -5.63 1.50
N PHE A 8 -4.64 -6.00 2.67
CA PHE A 8 -3.99 -7.30 2.86
C PHE A 8 -4.54 -8.05 4.06
N GLN A 9 -4.81 -9.34 3.86
CA GLN A 9 -5.03 -10.29 4.94
C GLN A 9 -3.70 -10.96 5.23
N THR A 10 -3.36 -11.14 6.50
CA THR A 10 -2.06 -11.67 6.90
C THR A 10 -2.14 -13.15 7.25
N LEU A 11 -1.02 -13.84 7.07
CA LEU A 11 -0.87 -15.23 7.48
C LEU A 11 -0.86 -15.34 9.01
N PRO A 12 -1.21 -16.52 9.57
CA PRO A 12 -1.36 -16.68 11.02
C PRO A 12 -0.13 -16.35 11.86
N HIS A 13 1.07 -16.44 11.28
CA HIS A 13 2.30 -16.14 12.02
C HIS A 13 2.55 -14.63 12.23
N VAL A 14 1.77 -13.79 11.54
CA VAL A 14 1.96 -12.33 11.63
C VAL A 14 1.26 -11.82 12.88
N ASP A 15 2.05 -11.46 13.89
CA ASP A 15 1.54 -10.86 15.13
C ASP A 15 1.58 -9.33 15.04
N GLU A 16 1.22 -8.65 16.13
CA GLU A 16 1.19 -7.19 16.18
C GLU A 16 2.56 -6.57 15.91
N GLU A 17 3.61 -7.18 16.46
CA GLU A 17 4.97 -6.69 16.25
C GLU A 17 5.38 -6.79 14.79
N LYS A 18 5.11 -7.94 14.18
CA LYS A 18 5.42 -8.16 12.76
C LYS A 18 4.62 -7.21 11.87
N LEU A 19 3.35 -7.02 12.19
CA LEU A 19 2.50 -6.09 11.46
C LEU A 19 3.04 -4.67 11.51
N GLY A 20 3.50 -4.23 12.68
CA GLY A 20 4.14 -2.92 12.83
C GLY A 20 5.40 -2.79 11.97
N GLN A 21 6.20 -3.85 11.90
CA GLN A 21 7.39 -3.88 11.04
C GLN A 21 7.03 -3.76 9.57
N MET A 22 5.94 -4.40 9.14
CA MET A 22 5.46 -4.33 7.75
C MET A 22 5.04 -2.91 7.38
N VAL A 23 4.35 -2.22 8.29
CA VAL A 23 3.95 -0.82 8.09
C VAL A 23 5.18 0.07 7.91
N ILE A 24 6.17 -0.08 8.78
CA ILE A 24 7.41 0.68 8.71
C ILE A 24 8.16 0.38 7.41
N ALA A 25 8.26 -0.89 7.04
CA ALA A 25 8.93 -1.29 5.81
C ALA A 25 8.28 -0.66 4.57
N ALA A 26 6.95 -0.63 4.52
CA ALA A 26 6.23 0.01 3.42
C ALA A 26 6.56 1.49 3.34
N ARG A 27 6.50 2.19 4.47
CA ARG A 27 6.74 3.62 4.51
C ARG A 27 8.17 3.97 4.11
N VAL A 28 9.14 3.24 4.65
CA VAL A 28 10.55 3.53 4.40
C VAL A 28 10.97 3.17 2.97
N SER A 29 10.45 2.06 2.44
CA SER A 29 10.87 1.58 1.13
C SER A 29 10.19 2.32 -0.01
N LEU A 30 8.86 2.40 0.03
CA LEU A 30 8.10 2.85 -1.14
C LEU A 30 8.21 4.35 -1.39
N VAL A 31 8.49 5.13 -0.37
CA VAL A 31 8.69 6.58 -0.52
C VAL A 31 9.94 6.88 -1.36
N LYS A 32 10.85 5.94 -1.48
CA LYS A 32 12.08 6.11 -2.26
C LYS A 32 11.87 5.96 -3.77
N ILE A 33 10.72 5.47 -4.20
CA ILE A 33 10.43 5.31 -5.63
C ILE A 33 10.11 6.69 -6.20
N PRO A 34 10.85 7.15 -7.22
CA PRO A 34 10.71 8.53 -7.70
C PRO A 34 9.31 8.90 -8.18
N GLU A 35 8.58 7.92 -8.77
CA GLU A 35 7.24 8.16 -9.31
C GLU A 35 6.15 8.22 -8.25
N VAL A 36 6.44 7.84 -7.02
CA VAL A 36 5.48 7.89 -5.92
C VAL A 36 5.36 9.33 -5.42
N ALA A 37 4.19 9.93 -5.60
CA ALA A 37 3.92 11.29 -5.13
C ALA A 37 3.53 11.32 -3.66
N GLY A 38 2.95 10.23 -3.16
CA GLY A 38 2.58 10.11 -1.76
C GLY A 38 2.31 8.66 -1.40
N ILE A 39 2.41 8.37 -0.11
CA ILE A 39 2.16 7.03 0.42
C ILE A 39 1.42 7.15 1.75
N ARG A 40 0.46 6.24 1.95
CA ARG A 40 -0.20 6.04 3.23
C ARG A 40 -0.26 4.56 3.50
N CYS A 41 0.00 4.17 4.72
CA CYS A 41 -0.07 2.78 5.12
C CYS A 41 -0.38 2.71 6.61
N GLY A 42 -0.95 1.59 7.04
CA GLY A 42 -1.30 1.44 8.43
C GLY A 42 -1.94 0.12 8.74
N LYS A 43 -2.26 -0.04 10.01
CA LYS A 43 -2.92 -1.22 10.56
C LYS A 43 -4.42 -0.96 10.70
N ASN A 44 -5.22 -2.01 10.49
CA ASN A 44 -6.64 -1.93 10.78
C ASN A 44 -6.87 -1.87 12.28
N VAL A 45 -7.71 -0.94 12.72
CA VAL A 45 -8.07 -0.80 14.13
C VAL A 45 -9.29 -1.63 14.52
N ASP A 46 -9.99 -2.19 13.54
CA ASP A 46 -11.13 -3.08 13.77
C ASP A 46 -10.62 -4.51 13.95
N ALA A 47 -10.70 -5.00 15.19
CA ALA A 47 -10.21 -6.33 15.53
C ALA A 47 -10.92 -7.45 14.77
N ASP A 48 -12.16 -7.22 14.33
CA ASP A 48 -12.96 -8.23 13.65
C ASP A 48 -12.70 -8.27 12.14
N SER A 49 -12.02 -7.27 11.59
CA SER A 49 -11.74 -7.23 10.16
C SER A 49 -10.59 -8.15 9.80
N PRO A 50 -10.71 -8.97 8.75
CA PRO A 50 -9.58 -9.76 8.27
C PRO A 50 -8.54 -8.95 7.51
N TRP A 51 -8.86 -7.73 7.11
CA TRP A 51 -7.96 -6.85 6.35
C TRP A 51 -7.08 -6.07 7.33
N LYS A 52 -5.95 -6.65 7.70
CA LYS A 52 -5.12 -6.15 8.80
C LYS A 52 -4.19 -5.00 8.45
N PHE A 53 -3.89 -4.84 7.17
CA PHE A 53 -2.83 -3.94 6.72
C PHE A 53 -3.22 -3.33 5.37
N PHE A 54 -2.92 -2.04 5.18
CA PHE A 54 -3.15 -1.42 3.88
C PHE A 54 -1.96 -0.57 3.45
N VAL A 55 -1.84 -0.42 2.13
CA VAL A 55 -0.90 0.52 1.51
C VAL A 55 -1.65 1.27 0.41
N ALA A 56 -1.56 2.58 0.42
CA ALA A 56 -2.13 3.42 -0.62
C ALA A 56 -1.03 4.30 -1.22
N LEU A 57 -0.89 4.23 -2.54
CA LEU A 57 0.10 5.02 -3.27
C LEU A 57 -0.60 6.07 -4.11
N GLU A 58 -0.02 7.27 -4.16
CA GLU A 58 -0.44 8.32 -5.09
C GLU A 58 0.60 8.46 -6.18
N VAL A 59 0.15 8.50 -7.42
CA VAL A 59 1.00 8.77 -8.58
C VAL A 59 0.27 9.74 -9.52
N ASP A 60 1.01 10.42 -10.37
CA ASP A 60 0.44 11.47 -11.23
C ASP A 60 -0.53 10.92 -12.29
N ASN A 61 -0.26 9.74 -12.82
CA ASN A 61 -1.05 9.12 -13.88
C ASN A 61 -0.81 7.62 -13.94
N LEU A 62 -1.55 6.93 -14.81
CA LEU A 62 -1.43 5.47 -14.95
C LEU A 62 -0.06 5.03 -15.46
N GLU A 63 0.59 5.84 -16.28
CA GLU A 63 1.94 5.51 -16.76
C GLU A 63 2.94 5.49 -15.61
N ARG A 64 2.83 6.45 -14.69
CA ARG A 64 3.66 6.46 -13.48
C ARG A 64 3.40 5.24 -12.61
N LEU A 65 2.14 4.80 -12.53
CA LEU A 65 1.82 3.59 -11.78
C LEU A 65 2.52 2.36 -12.37
N LYS A 66 2.55 2.26 -13.69
CA LYS A 66 3.29 1.18 -14.35
C LYS A 66 4.77 1.22 -14.00
N GLN A 67 5.35 2.41 -13.98
CA GLN A 67 6.75 2.59 -13.62
C GLN A 67 7.02 2.16 -12.18
N VAL A 68 6.12 2.50 -11.26
CA VAL A 68 6.22 2.05 -9.87
C VAL A 68 6.20 0.53 -9.78
N LYS A 69 5.26 -0.11 -10.46
CA LYS A 69 5.14 -1.58 -10.42
C LYS A 69 6.34 -2.30 -11.02
N ALA A 70 7.07 -1.65 -11.91
CA ALA A 70 8.28 -2.19 -12.53
C ALA A 70 9.56 -1.81 -11.76
N ASP A 71 9.46 -0.93 -10.77
CA ASP A 71 10.61 -0.47 -10.01
C ASP A 71 11.16 -1.58 -9.12
N ALA A 72 12.48 -1.70 -9.06
CA ALA A 72 13.14 -2.74 -8.26
C ALA A 72 12.79 -2.65 -6.78
N ILE A 73 12.58 -1.44 -6.25
CA ILE A 73 12.19 -1.24 -4.85
C ILE A 73 10.82 -1.84 -4.59
N TYR A 74 9.87 -1.61 -5.50
CA TYR A 74 8.51 -2.14 -5.37
C TYR A 74 8.51 -3.67 -5.44
N ILE A 75 9.22 -4.22 -6.42
CA ILE A 75 9.34 -5.67 -6.61
C ILE A 75 9.95 -6.32 -5.37
N LYS A 76 11.00 -5.71 -4.83
CA LYS A 76 11.65 -6.22 -3.61
C LYS A 76 10.71 -6.14 -2.40
N PHE A 77 9.95 -5.06 -2.26
CA PHE A 77 8.97 -4.92 -1.20
C PHE A 77 7.93 -6.04 -1.27
N LEU A 78 7.39 -6.31 -2.46
CA LEU A 78 6.43 -7.40 -2.63
C LEU A 78 7.02 -8.76 -2.28
N ALA A 79 8.27 -9.01 -2.69
CA ALA A 79 8.92 -10.29 -2.45
C ALA A 79 9.29 -10.50 -0.97
N ASP A 80 9.78 -9.45 -0.31
CA ASP A 80 10.33 -9.57 1.04
C ASP A 80 9.30 -9.33 2.15
N VAL A 81 8.32 -8.48 1.90
CA VAL A 81 7.36 -8.07 2.94
C VAL A 81 5.98 -8.66 2.71
N ILE A 82 5.48 -8.59 1.49
CA ILE A 82 4.10 -9.01 1.20
C ILE A 82 4.01 -10.52 1.02
N SER A 83 4.76 -11.07 0.08
CA SER A 83 4.67 -12.50 -0.26
C SER A 83 4.81 -13.45 0.94
N PRO A 84 5.79 -13.25 1.85
CA PRO A 84 5.93 -14.17 2.99
C PRO A 84 4.86 -14.03 4.08
N ASN A 85 4.10 -12.93 4.09
CA ASN A 85 3.26 -12.57 5.23
C ASN A 85 1.78 -12.40 4.91
N VAL A 86 1.41 -12.41 3.63
CA VAL A 86 0.06 -12.08 3.19
C VAL A 86 -0.62 -13.31 2.58
N SER A 87 -1.85 -13.58 3.02
CA SER A 87 -2.66 -14.70 2.51
C SER A 87 -3.54 -14.27 1.35
N GLU A 88 -4.09 -13.05 1.41
CA GLU A 88 -4.97 -12.51 0.38
C GLU A 88 -4.77 -11.02 0.25
N GLN A 89 -5.04 -10.51 -0.95
CA GLN A 89 -4.98 -9.08 -1.21
C GLN A 89 -6.18 -8.62 -2.03
N PHE A 90 -6.56 -7.38 -1.81
CA PHE A 90 -7.56 -6.69 -2.62
C PHE A 90 -6.92 -5.40 -3.14
N LEU A 91 -6.90 -5.24 -4.45
CA LEU A 91 -6.29 -4.08 -5.11
C LEU A 91 -7.36 -3.26 -5.82
N ALA A 92 -7.26 -1.95 -5.68
CA ALA A 92 -8.17 -1.03 -6.37
C ALA A 92 -7.40 0.21 -6.80
N THR A 93 -7.71 0.72 -7.98
CA THR A 93 -7.05 1.90 -8.52
C THR A 93 -8.10 2.92 -8.89
N TYR A 94 -8.00 4.10 -8.33
CA TYR A 94 -8.98 5.17 -8.51
C TYR A 94 -8.31 6.44 -9.03
N GLU A 95 -9.04 7.19 -9.81
CA GLU A 95 -8.65 8.54 -10.17
C GLU A 95 -9.41 9.52 -9.30
N MET A 96 -8.70 10.48 -8.70
CA MET A 96 -9.30 11.54 -7.91
C MET A 96 -8.96 12.89 -8.56
N GLU A 97 -9.96 13.73 -8.73
CA GLU A 97 -9.74 15.07 -9.23
C GLU A 97 -9.07 15.92 -8.15
N HIS A 98 -8.00 16.59 -8.54
CA HIS A 98 -7.25 17.42 -7.62
C HIS A 98 -8.12 18.58 -7.13
N GLY A 99 -8.21 18.74 -5.81
CA GLY A 99 -8.94 19.83 -5.20
C GLY A 99 -10.46 19.71 -5.25
N LYS A 100 -11.01 18.60 -5.74
CA LYS A 100 -12.46 18.41 -5.84
C LYS A 100 -13.05 17.62 -4.67
N ASN A 101 -12.30 16.71 -4.10
CA ASN A 101 -12.79 15.85 -3.03
C ASN A 101 -12.39 16.40 -1.68
N ILE A 102 -13.14 17.39 -1.23
CA ILE A 102 -12.94 17.93 0.09
C ILE A 102 -13.93 17.26 1.03
N LYS A 103 -14.35 17.83 2.09
CA LYS A 103 -15.01 17.07 3.13
C LYS A 103 -16.35 16.42 2.80
N PHE A 104 -16.92 16.68 1.64
CA PHE A 104 -18.20 16.09 1.25
C PHE A 104 -18.14 15.33 -0.04
N SER A 105 -17.01 14.94 -0.43
CA SER A 105 -16.86 14.17 -1.66
C SER A 105 -17.63 12.87 -1.61
#